data_0f6e48409bf1b5a9343b57b8471627a2
#
_entry.id   0f6e48409bf1b5a9343b57b8471627a2
#
_cell.length_a   1.000
_cell.length_b   1.000
_cell.length_c   1.000
_cell.angle_alpha   90.00
_cell.angle_beta   90.00
_cell.angle_gamma   90.00
#
_symmetry.space_group_name_H-M   'P 1'
#
loop_
_entity.id
_entity.type
_entity.pdbx_description
1 polymer ?
#
loop_
_entity_poly.entity_id
_entity_poly.type
_entity_poly.pdbx_seq_one_letter_code
_entity_poly.pdbx_strand_id
1 'polypeptide(L)'
;DSREELVQRAGETVVREVETAKKEDEKQGIEDKVRAHLRGFSRTIPSFLMAYGEEGTTLANFDTVIPADVFQDVTSITVDEFRFLRDGGDYTDGETGEVKRFVGHLFDEVVFNDSVSEFIKLRERLANYFDESQTEDIFDYVPPQKTNQIFTPRNVGVQMVDLFEKETPGCFDDPSHTFADLYMKSGLYITEIIKRLYRSEGTKAAFPDDRERLDHILEHQVFGIAPTKIIYEIATHFILGFHDEVGQGCDSNFELADAAELAKEGTLEAYVERVFGPKLGEA
;
A
#
# COMPACT_ATOMS: atom_id res chain seq x y z
N ASP A 1 -52.75 34.08 35.72
CA ASP A 1 -52.59 33.54 34.34
C ASP A 1 -51.20 33.86 33.75
N SER A 2 -50.72 35.10 33.91
CA SER A 2 -49.48 35.51 33.23
C SER A 2 -48.19 34.89 33.79
N ARG A 3 -48.17 34.44 35.03
CA ARG A 3 -46.94 33.91 35.66
C ARG A 3 -46.72 32.43 35.34
N GLU A 4 -47.75 31.64 35.30
CA GLU A 4 -47.66 30.22 34.84
C GLU A 4 -47.37 30.09 33.35
N GLU A 5 -48.00 30.93 32.52
CA GLU A 5 -47.73 31.00 31.08
C GLU A 5 -46.30 31.44 30.79
N LEU A 6 -45.71 32.36 31.57
CA LEU A 6 -44.33 32.79 31.44
C LEU A 6 -43.33 31.69 31.80
N VAL A 7 -43.62 30.92 32.87
CA VAL A 7 -42.78 29.79 33.29
C VAL A 7 -42.86 28.66 32.28
N GLN A 8 -44.01 28.39 31.71
CA GLN A 8 -44.20 27.38 30.70
C GLN A 8 -43.45 27.75 29.39
N ARG A 9 -43.55 28.99 28.91
CA ARG A 9 -42.82 29.49 27.75
C ARG A 9 -41.32 29.50 27.95
N ALA A 10 -40.83 29.87 29.14
CA ALA A 10 -39.42 29.80 29.48
C ALA A 10 -38.92 28.36 29.47
N GLY A 11 -39.72 27.41 30.00
CA GLY A 11 -39.40 25.98 29.97
C GLY A 11 -39.32 25.42 28.54
N GLU A 12 -40.27 25.75 27.68
CA GLU A 12 -40.29 25.35 26.29
C GLU A 12 -39.11 25.93 25.49
N THR A 13 -38.72 27.18 25.78
CA THR A 13 -37.57 27.84 25.15
C THR A 13 -36.25 27.17 25.55
N VAL A 14 -36.07 26.85 26.83
CA VAL A 14 -34.85 26.17 27.33
C VAL A 14 -34.75 24.76 26.75
N VAL A 15 -35.88 24.01 26.70
CA VAL A 15 -35.87 22.67 26.08
C VAL A 15 -35.48 22.75 24.60
N ARG A 16 -36.04 23.73 23.87
CA ARG A 16 -35.72 23.93 22.44
C ARG A 16 -34.24 24.33 22.22
N GLU A 17 -33.67 25.18 23.08
CA GLU A 17 -32.28 25.57 23.03
C GLU A 17 -31.34 24.38 23.33
N VAL A 18 -31.65 23.55 24.33
CA VAL A 18 -30.90 22.35 24.67
C VAL A 18 -30.98 21.30 23.58
N GLU A 19 -32.15 21.11 22.95
CA GLU A 19 -32.29 20.19 21.80
C GLU A 19 -31.54 20.69 20.58
N THR A 20 -31.53 22.02 20.33
CA THR A 20 -30.78 22.62 19.22
C THR A 20 -29.28 22.48 19.45
N ALA A 21 -28.81 22.76 20.66
CA ALA A 21 -27.40 22.60 21.03
C ALA A 21 -26.93 21.13 20.91
N LYS A 22 -27.75 20.16 21.35
CA LYS A 22 -27.47 18.74 21.17
C LYS A 22 -27.35 18.33 19.69
N LYS A 23 -28.29 18.83 18.86
CA LYS A 23 -28.26 18.54 17.40
C LYS A 23 -27.03 19.17 16.70
N GLU A 24 -26.61 20.36 17.14
CA GLU A 24 -25.40 21.01 16.63
C GLU A 24 -24.14 20.26 17.08
N ASP A 25 -24.07 19.80 18.34
CA ASP A 25 -22.95 18.99 18.85
C ASP A 25 -22.87 17.62 18.13
N GLU A 26 -24.00 16.96 17.90
CA GLU A 26 -24.07 15.71 17.16
C GLU A 26 -23.65 15.91 15.69
N LYS A 27 -24.11 16.99 15.05
CA LYS A 27 -23.73 17.36 13.69
C LYS A 27 -22.24 17.65 13.58
N GLN A 28 -21.68 18.40 14.51
CA GLN A 28 -20.25 18.71 14.56
C GLN A 28 -19.41 17.45 14.79
N GLY A 29 -19.86 16.55 15.65
CA GLY A 29 -19.24 15.25 15.85
C GLY A 29 -19.25 14.35 14.61
N ILE A 30 -20.29 14.40 13.79
CA ILE A 30 -20.39 13.69 12.51
C ILE A 30 -19.44 14.31 11.48
N GLU A 31 -19.43 15.65 11.37
CA GLU A 31 -18.51 16.35 10.45
C GLU A 31 -17.05 16.07 10.77
N ASP A 32 -16.67 16.06 12.05
CA ASP A 32 -15.30 15.75 12.49
C ASP A 32 -14.92 14.30 12.18
N LYS A 33 -15.84 13.35 12.33
CA LYS A 33 -15.63 11.94 11.93
C LYS A 33 -15.44 11.80 10.43
N VAL A 34 -16.28 12.47 9.64
CA VAL A 34 -16.17 12.47 8.17
C VAL A 34 -14.81 13.07 7.73
N ARG A 35 -14.42 14.22 8.32
CA ARG A 35 -13.11 14.84 8.03
C ARG A 35 -11.94 13.95 8.41
N ALA A 36 -12.02 13.26 9.55
CA ALA A 36 -10.98 12.31 9.98
C ALA A 36 -10.89 11.13 9.01
N HIS A 37 -12.02 10.63 8.53
CA HIS A 37 -12.09 9.54 7.55
C HIS A 37 -11.50 9.93 6.20
N LEU A 38 -11.83 11.14 5.70
CA LEU A 38 -11.27 11.68 4.47
C LEU A 38 -9.74 11.91 4.55
N ARG A 39 -9.23 12.38 5.69
CA ARG A 39 -7.78 12.46 5.91
C ARG A 39 -7.13 11.08 5.94
N GLY A 40 -7.77 10.11 6.58
CA GLY A 40 -7.33 8.71 6.56
C GLY A 40 -7.26 8.18 5.13
N PHE A 41 -8.30 8.40 4.34
CA PHE A 41 -8.35 8.01 2.93
C PHE A 41 -7.22 8.64 2.11
N SER A 42 -6.98 9.94 2.22
CA SER A 42 -5.92 10.63 1.46
C SER A 42 -4.53 10.04 1.72
N ARG A 43 -4.29 9.53 2.91
CA ARG A 43 -3.02 8.86 3.27
C ARG A 43 -2.85 7.49 2.60
N THR A 44 -3.93 6.86 2.14
CA THR A 44 -3.87 5.56 1.46
C THR A 44 -3.50 5.67 -0.02
N ILE A 45 -3.72 6.83 -0.63
CA ILE A 45 -3.52 7.05 -2.07
C ILE A 45 -2.12 6.64 -2.54
N PRO A 46 -1.01 7.07 -1.91
CA PRO A 46 0.33 6.66 -2.33
C PRO A 46 0.54 5.14 -2.33
N SER A 47 0.01 4.42 -1.34
CA SER A 47 0.10 2.95 -1.31
C SER A 47 -0.66 2.31 -2.48
N PHE A 48 -1.85 2.81 -2.79
CA PHE A 48 -2.61 2.34 -3.95
C PHE A 48 -1.89 2.64 -5.27
N LEU A 49 -1.27 3.82 -5.39
CA LEU A 49 -0.53 4.18 -6.59
C LEU A 49 0.76 3.39 -6.76
N MET A 50 1.40 2.99 -5.66
CA MET A 50 2.53 2.04 -5.70
C MET A 50 2.10 0.65 -6.16
N ALA A 51 0.91 0.20 -5.75
CA ALA A 51 0.42 -1.15 -6.04
C ALA A 51 -0.29 -1.25 -7.40
N TYR A 52 -1.10 -0.25 -7.77
CA TYR A 52 -2.03 -0.33 -8.91
C TYR A 52 -2.05 0.91 -9.80
N GLY A 53 -1.33 1.99 -9.41
CA GLY A 53 -1.37 3.24 -10.16
C GLY A 53 -0.71 3.12 -11.52
N GLU A 54 -1.36 3.61 -12.55
CA GLU A 54 -0.85 3.70 -13.90
C GLU A 54 -1.08 5.10 -14.49
N GLU A 55 -0.45 5.39 -15.62
CA GLU A 55 -0.70 6.64 -16.33
C GLU A 55 -2.19 6.75 -16.67
N GLY A 56 -2.79 7.90 -16.37
CA GLY A 56 -4.24 8.10 -16.57
C GLY A 56 -5.11 7.72 -15.37
N THR A 57 -4.54 7.29 -14.23
CA THR A 57 -5.29 7.16 -12.98
C THR A 57 -5.80 8.51 -12.52
N THR A 58 -7.10 8.59 -12.24
CA THR A 58 -7.81 9.81 -11.81
C THR A 58 -8.86 9.48 -10.74
N LEU A 59 -9.48 10.50 -10.14
CA LEU A 59 -10.61 10.30 -9.23
C LEU A 59 -11.75 9.52 -9.88
N ALA A 60 -12.02 9.77 -11.17
CA ALA A 60 -13.13 9.16 -11.90
C ALA A 60 -12.99 7.65 -12.10
N ASN A 61 -11.75 7.14 -12.24
CA ASN A 61 -11.48 5.71 -12.46
C ASN A 61 -10.79 5.02 -11.27
N PHE A 62 -10.56 5.73 -10.16
CA PHE A 62 -9.84 5.22 -9.00
C PHE A 62 -10.44 3.94 -8.42
N ASP A 63 -11.77 3.85 -8.42
CA ASP A 63 -12.55 2.71 -7.96
C ASP A 63 -12.58 1.51 -8.93
N THR A 64 -12.05 1.67 -10.14
CA THR A 64 -11.94 0.59 -11.13
C THR A 64 -10.49 0.10 -11.28
N VAL A 65 -9.52 0.95 -10.99
CA VAL A 65 -8.09 0.60 -11.01
C VAL A 65 -7.73 -0.28 -9.81
N ILE A 66 -8.36 -0.05 -8.64
CA ILE A 66 -8.05 -0.77 -7.41
C ILE A 66 -9.08 -1.90 -7.18
N PRO A 67 -8.65 -3.16 -6.93
CA PRO A 67 -9.56 -4.25 -6.58
C PRO A 67 -10.40 -3.91 -5.34
N ALA A 68 -11.71 -4.22 -5.38
CA ALA A 68 -12.67 -3.82 -4.36
C ALA A 68 -12.36 -4.37 -2.96
N ASP A 69 -11.83 -5.59 -2.89
CA ASP A 69 -11.40 -6.20 -1.63
C ASP A 69 -10.18 -5.49 -1.03
N VAL A 70 -9.19 -5.15 -1.85
CA VAL A 70 -8.02 -4.37 -1.41
C VAL A 70 -8.42 -2.97 -0.98
N PHE A 71 -9.32 -2.33 -1.73
CA PHE A 71 -9.84 -1.01 -1.40
C PHE A 71 -10.47 -1.00 0.00
N GLN A 72 -11.35 -1.96 0.28
CA GLN A 72 -12.03 -2.09 1.57
C GLN A 72 -11.06 -2.44 2.70
N ASP A 73 -10.11 -3.36 2.48
CA ASP A 73 -9.12 -3.75 3.49
C ASP A 73 -8.24 -2.56 3.93
N VAL A 74 -7.87 -1.70 2.99
CA VAL A 74 -6.97 -0.56 3.25
C VAL A 74 -7.71 0.64 3.81
N THR A 75 -8.88 0.98 3.26
CA THR A 75 -9.62 2.20 3.60
C THR A 75 -10.70 2.00 4.66
N SER A 76 -11.14 0.76 4.89
CA SER A 76 -12.29 0.39 5.73
C SER A 76 -13.64 0.89 5.20
N ILE A 77 -13.71 1.38 3.96
CA ILE A 77 -14.96 1.69 3.25
C ILE A 77 -15.07 0.86 1.98
N THR A 78 -16.30 0.57 1.59
CA THR A 78 -16.56 -0.14 0.33
C THR A 78 -16.40 0.79 -0.87
N VAL A 79 -16.24 0.19 -2.05
CA VAL A 79 -16.20 0.95 -3.32
C VAL A 79 -17.52 1.70 -3.55
N ASP A 80 -18.66 1.14 -3.14
CA ASP A 80 -19.97 1.81 -3.29
C ASP A 80 -20.10 3.00 -2.35
N GLU A 81 -19.59 2.92 -1.12
CA GLU A 81 -19.50 4.06 -0.21
C GLU A 81 -18.58 5.14 -0.78
N PHE A 82 -17.45 4.77 -1.36
CA PHE A 82 -16.56 5.72 -2.02
C PHE A 82 -17.25 6.44 -3.20
N ARG A 83 -17.97 5.69 -4.05
CA ARG A 83 -18.77 6.25 -5.15
C ARG A 83 -19.84 7.20 -4.64
N PHE A 84 -20.53 6.82 -3.56
CA PHE A 84 -21.53 7.68 -2.93
C PHE A 84 -20.92 9.00 -2.43
N LEU A 85 -19.73 8.95 -1.83
CA LEU A 85 -19.03 10.15 -1.37
C LEU A 85 -18.54 11.02 -2.53
N ARG A 86 -18.15 10.41 -3.64
CA ARG A 86 -17.68 11.09 -4.85
C ARG A 86 -18.83 11.68 -5.69
N ASP A 87 -19.82 10.86 -6.00
CA ASP A 87 -20.85 11.16 -7.00
C ASP A 87 -22.19 11.59 -6.39
N GLY A 88 -22.40 11.31 -5.10
CA GLY A 88 -23.67 11.50 -4.44
C GLY A 88 -24.68 10.39 -4.71
N GLY A 89 -25.91 10.61 -4.29
CA GLY A 89 -26.99 9.65 -4.47
C GLY A 89 -28.14 9.90 -3.51
N ASP A 90 -29.20 9.12 -3.67
CA ASP A 90 -30.34 9.14 -2.77
C ASP A 90 -30.08 8.19 -1.58
N TYR A 91 -30.49 8.60 -0.38
CA TYR A 91 -30.42 7.77 0.82
C TYR A 91 -31.68 7.94 1.66
N THR A 92 -31.99 6.92 2.43
CA THR A 92 -33.12 6.99 3.37
C THR A 92 -32.61 7.48 4.73
N ASP A 93 -33.14 8.57 5.20
CA ASP A 93 -32.87 9.09 6.54
C ASP A 93 -33.37 8.10 7.60
N GLY A 94 -32.48 7.63 8.46
CA GLY A 94 -32.77 6.60 9.45
C GLY A 94 -33.75 7.04 10.56
N GLU A 95 -33.91 8.37 10.80
CA GLU A 95 -34.79 8.91 11.81
C GLU A 95 -36.17 9.19 11.24
N THR A 96 -36.23 9.76 10.03
CA THR A 96 -37.50 10.21 9.44
C THR A 96 -38.12 9.22 8.45
N GLY A 97 -37.31 8.28 7.91
CA GLY A 97 -37.73 7.39 6.85
C GLY A 97 -37.88 8.07 5.49
N GLU A 98 -37.56 9.36 5.38
CA GLU A 98 -37.64 10.11 4.13
C GLU A 98 -36.44 9.84 3.22
N VAL A 99 -36.70 9.83 1.91
CA VAL A 99 -35.61 9.76 0.91
C VAL A 99 -35.03 11.16 0.76
N LYS A 100 -33.74 11.29 1.06
CA LYS A 100 -32.96 12.52 0.90
C LYS A 100 -31.87 12.32 -0.15
N ARG A 101 -31.44 13.41 -0.78
CA ARG A 101 -30.35 13.38 -1.77
C ARG A 101 -29.09 13.96 -1.17
N PHE A 102 -28.00 13.17 -1.27
CA PHE A 102 -26.64 13.62 -1.01
C PHE A 102 -25.99 14.08 -2.32
N VAL A 103 -25.34 15.23 -2.32
CA VAL A 103 -24.79 15.87 -3.54
C VAL A 103 -23.46 15.24 -3.98
N GLY A 104 -22.78 14.53 -3.10
CA GLY A 104 -21.42 14.04 -3.35
C GLY A 104 -20.37 15.15 -3.29
N HIS A 105 -19.35 15.02 -4.13
CA HIS A 105 -18.25 16.00 -4.30
C HIS A 105 -17.42 16.24 -3.02
N LEU A 106 -17.26 15.20 -2.18
CA LEU A 106 -16.40 15.31 -1.00
C LEU A 106 -14.90 15.28 -1.34
N PHE A 107 -14.56 14.90 -2.56
CA PHE A 107 -13.18 14.94 -3.07
C PHE A 107 -13.06 16.11 -4.05
N ASP A 108 -12.04 16.94 -3.87
CA ASP A 108 -11.68 17.93 -4.88
C ASP A 108 -10.98 17.19 -6.04
N GLU A 109 -11.67 17.12 -7.18
CA GLU A 109 -11.20 16.36 -8.34
C GLU A 109 -9.88 16.91 -8.90
N VAL A 110 -9.71 18.23 -8.93
CA VAL A 110 -8.50 18.87 -9.46
C VAL A 110 -7.33 18.53 -8.55
N VAL A 111 -7.46 18.76 -7.25
CA VAL A 111 -6.42 18.48 -6.27
C VAL A 111 -6.09 16.99 -6.24
N PHE A 112 -7.09 16.11 -6.33
CA PHE A 112 -6.89 14.67 -6.36
C PHE A 112 -6.08 14.25 -7.59
N ASN A 113 -6.51 14.66 -8.78
CA ASN A 113 -5.88 14.29 -10.04
C ASN A 113 -4.45 14.83 -10.15
N ASP A 114 -4.22 16.08 -9.72
CA ASP A 114 -2.89 16.67 -9.67
C ASP A 114 -1.97 15.89 -8.71
N SER A 115 -2.47 15.55 -7.53
CA SER A 115 -1.71 14.77 -6.54
C SER A 115 -1.34 13.38 -7.06
N VAL A 116 -2.27 12.71 -7.74
CA VAL A 116 -2.02 11.39 -8.38
C VAL A 116 -0.95 11.52 -9.45
N SER A 117 -1.10 12.49 -10.36
CA SER A 117 -0.14 12.73 -11.44
C SER A 117 1.26 13.03 -10.92
N GLU A 118 1.38 13.88 -9.90
CA GLU A 118 2.67 14.22 -9.28
C GLU A 118 3.31 13.01 -8.58
N PHE A 119 2.51 12.18 -7.90
CA PHE A 119 3.04 10.97 -7.27
C PHE A 119 3.52 9.95 -8.31
N ILE A 120 2.79 9.73 -9.40
CA ILE A 120 3.21 8.83 -10.49
C ILE A 120 4.54 9.28 -11.08
N LYS A 121 4.69 10.57 -11.40
CA LYS A 121 5.98 11.13 -11.87
C LYS A 121 7.11 10.95 -10.85
N LEU A 122 6.79 11.13 -9.57
CA LEU A 122 7.76 10.92 -8.49
C LEU A 122 8.19 9.45 -8.41
N ARG A 123 7.23 8.52 -8.50
CA ARG A 123 7.49 7.08 -8.55
C ARG A 123 8.38 6.70 -9.73
N GLU A 124 8.08 7.17 -10.93
CA GLU A 124 8.90 6.93 -12.12
C GLU A 124 10.33 7.43 -11.94
N ARG A 125 10.50 8.58 -11.32
CA ARG A 125 11.81 9.15 -11.04
C ARG A 125 12.59 8.38 -9.97
N LEU A 126 11.94 7.92 -8.90
CA LEU A 126 12.60 7.36 -7.71
C LEU A 126 12.59 5.83 -7.62
N ALA A 127 11.81 5.13 -8.45
CA ALA A 127 11.66 3.69 -8.33
C ALA A 127 12.82 2.88 -8.93
N ASN A 128 13.72 3.50 -9.68
CA ASN A 128 14.90 2.80 -10.19
C ASN A 128 15.93 2.61 -9.07
N TYR A 129 15.87 1.47 -8.38
CA TYR A 129 16.78 1.16 -7.27
C TYR A 129 18.23 0.89 -7.70
N PHE A 130 18.52 0.73 -9.01
CA PHE A 130 19.87 0.68 -9.53
C PHE A 130 20.56 2.04 -9.64
N ASP A 131 19.80 3.13 -9.63
CA ASP A 131 20.36 4.49 -9.68
C ASP A 131 20.89 4.92 -8.31
N GLU A 132 22.22 4.84 -8.16
CA GLU A 132 22.91 5.23 -6.92
C GLU A 132 23.05 6.73 -6.72
N SER A 133 22.74 7.53 -7.74
CA SER A 133 22.73 8.99 -7.62
C SER A 133 21.52 9.51 -6.83
N GLN A 134 20.49 8.67 -6.66
CA GLN A 134 19.30 9.02 -5.91
C GLN A 134 19.57 9.06 -4.41
N THR A 135 19.27 10.21 -3.81
CA THR A 135 19.36 10.43 -2.35
C THR A 135 18.02 10.33 -1.65
N GLU A 136 16.94 10.34 -2.39
CA GLU A 136 15.55 10.22 -1.89
C GLU A 136 15.05 8.80 -2.10
N ASP A 137 14.15 8.37 -1.20
CA ASP A 137 13.48 7.07 -1.29
C ASP A 137 11.99 7.29 -1.59
N ILE A 138 11.44 6.58 -2.56
CA ILE A 138 10.00 6.64 -2.88
C ILE A 138 9.15 6.29 -1.66
N PHE A 139 9.62 5.40 -0.78
CA PHE A 139 8.87 5.01 0.41
C PHE A 139 8.80 6.10 1.50
N ASP A 140 9.62 7.13 1.44
CA ASP A 140 9.49 8.32 2.30
C ASP A 140 8.19 9.10 2.00
N TYR A 141 7.63 8.92 0.80
CA TYR A 141 6.39 9.53 0.33
C TYR A 141 5.16 8.62 0.47
N VAL A 142 5.33 7.41 1.01
CA VAL A 142 4.25 6.45 1.23
C VAL A 142 3.95 6.35 2.73
N PRO A 143 2.91 7.06 3.24
CA PRO A 143 2.58 7.05 4.65
C PRO A 143 2.20 5.64 5.13
N PRO A 144 2.63 5.23 6.33
CA PRO A 144 2.22 3.96 6.91
C PRO A 144 0.71 3.96 7.19
N GLN A 145 0.00 2.91 6.75
CA GLN A 145 -1.44 2.78 6.92
C GLN A 145 -1.81 2.18 8.27
N LYS A 146 -1.04 1.17 8.71
CA LYS A 146 -1.18 0.47 9.98
C LYS A 146 0.21 0.30 10.61
N THR A 147 0.26 0.03 11.91
CA THR A 147 1.52 -0.09 12.66
C THR A 147 2.46 -1.16 12.09
N ASN A 148 1.92 -2.21 11.50
CA ASN A 148 2.68 -3.29 10.86
C ASN A 148 3.07 -3.03 9.40
N GLN A 149 2.68 -1.89 8.84
CA GLN A 149 2.99 -1.47 7.46
C GLN A 149 4.02 -0.33 7.41
N ILE A 150 4.80 -0.15 8.46
CA ILE A 150 5.93 0.79 8.45
C ILE A 150 7.02 0.19 7.56
N PHE A 151 7.39 0.90 6.52
CA PHE A 151 8.48 0.49 5.64
C PHE A 151 9.83 0.75 6.31
N THR A 152 10.75 -0.18 6.13
CA THR A 152 12.13 -0.01 6.61
C THR A 152 12.83 1.05 5.75
N PRO A 153 13.46 2.06 6.33
CA PRO A 153 14.22 3.04 5.56
C PRO A 153 15.35 2.37 4.74
N ARG A 154 15.62 2.88 3.55
CA ARG A 154 16.61 2.33 2.63
C ARG A 154 17.99 2.14 3.27
N ASN A 155 18.46 3.14 4.02
CA ASN A 155 19.76 3.07 4.70
C ASN A 155 19.84 1.93 5.73
N VAL A 156 18.75 1.58 6.37
CA VAL A 156 18.68 0.43 7.30
C VAL A 156 18.73 -0.88 6.52
N GLY A 157 18.01 -0.98 5.41
CA GLY A 157 18.08 -2.15 4.52
C GLY A 157 19.51 -2.39 4.00
N VAL A 158 20.19 -1.33 3.55
CA VAL A 158 21.60 -1.41 3.12
C VAL A 158 22.50 -1.92 4.26
N GLN A 159 22.39 -1.34 5.48
CA GLN A 159 23.18 -1.80 6.62
C GLN A 159 22.92 -3.25 7.01
N MET A 160 21.69 -3.74 6.87
CA MET A 160 21.34 -5.13 7.15
C MET A 160 22.05 -6.07 6.13
N VAL A 161 22.05 -5.71 4.86
CA VAL A 161 22.73 -6.49 3.82
C VAL A 161 24.25 -6.42 3.95
N ASP A 162 24.82 -5.24 4.32
CA ASP A 162 26.25 -5.10 4.63
C ASP A 162 26.68 -6.02 5.78
N LEU A 163 25.86 -6.10 6.83
CA LEU A 163 26.13 -6.99 7.97
C LEU A 163 26.08 -8.47 7.54
N PHE A 164 25.09 -8.83 6.74
CA PHE A 164 24.94 -10.18 6.21
C PHE A 164 26.16 -10.59 5.34
N GLU A 165 26.60 -9.73 4.42
CA GLU A 165 27.78 -9.96 3.59
C GLU A 165 29.07 -10.07 4.41
N LYS A 166 29.19 -9.28 5.49
CA LYS A 166 30.32 -9.35 6.41
C LYS A 166 30.38 -10.67 7.18
N GLU A 167 29.22 -11.22 7.56
CA GLU A 167 29.13 -12.50 8.27
C GLU A 167 29.30 -13.70 7.32
N THR A 168 28.95 -13.54 6.06
CA THR A 168 29.04 -14.58 5.02
C THR A 168 29.76 -14.03 3.79
N PRO A 169 31.09 -13.85 3.87
CA PRO A 169 31.88 -13.27 2.77
C PRO A 169 31.75 -14.08 1.48
N GLY A 170 31.55 -13.39 0.35
CA GLY A 170 31.40 -14.00 -0.96
C GLY A 170 30.01 -14.64 -1.22
N CYS A 171 29.05 -14.46 -0.34
CA CYS A 171 27.71 -15.04 -0.52
C CYS A 171 27.01 -14.56 -1.81
N PHE A 172 27.36 -13.39 -2.33
CA PHE A 172 26.81 -12.82 -3.56
C PHE A 172 27.59 -13.23 -4.83
N ASP A 173 28.73 -13.89 -4.70
CA ASP A 173 29.57 -14.27 -5.84
C ASP A 173 29.19 -15.64 -6.46
N ASP A 174 28.41 -16.43 -5.74
CA ASP A 174 27.97 -17.73 -6.24
C ASP A 174 26.56 -17.61 -6.85
N PRO A 175 26.44 -17.84 -8.18
CA PRO A 175 25.14 -17.73 -8.85
C PRO A 175 24.12 -18.83 -8.46
N SER A 176 24.53 -19.84 -7.70
CA SER A 176 23.64 -20.86 -7.16
C SER A 176 23.09 -20.54 -5.77
N HIS A 177 23.61 -19.50 -5.10
CA HIS A 177 23.11 -19.09 -3.80
C HIS A 177 21.74 -18.40 -3.92
N THR A 178 20.85 -18.75 -2.99
CA THR A 178 19.49 -18.22 -2.93
C THR A 178 19.26 -17.40 -1.67
N PHE A 179 18.37 -16.40 -1.79
CA PHE A 179 18.06 -15.43 -0.73
C PHE A 179 16.55 -15.29 -0.61
N ALA A 180 16.03 -15.26 0.61
CA ALA A 180 14.60 -15.13 0.85
C ALA A 180 14.28 -14.06 1.88
N ASP A 181 13.28 -13.23 1.58
CA ASP A 181 12.59 -12.38 2.57
C ASP A 181 11.21 -12.99 2.85
N LEU A 182 11.07 -13.69 3.97
CA LEU A 182 9.81 -14.38 4.32
C LEU A 182 8.74 -13.43 4.88
N TYR A 183 9.04 -12.13 5.03
CA TYR A 183 8.07 -11.13 5.46
C TYR A 183 8.32 -9.80 4.76
N MET A 184 8.23 -9.82 3.44
CA MET A 184 8.42 -8.60 2.63
C MET A 184 7.43 -7.51 3.02
N LYS A 185 7.92 -6.29 3.02
CA LYS A 185 7.08 -5.08 3.15
C LYS A 185 7.17 -4.23 1.88
N SER A 186 8.27 -3.49 1.72
CA SER A 186 8.49 -2.64 0.54
C SER A 186 9.25 -3.33 -0.59
N GLY A 187 9.90 -4.46 -0.30
CA GLY A 187 10.85 -5.08 -1.22
C GLY A 187 12.27 -4.50 -1.18
N LEU A 188 12.53 -3.46 -0.37
CA LEU A 188 13.85 -2.80 -0.29
C LEU A 188 14.98 -3.75 0.08
N TYR A 189 14.72 -4.73 0.96
CA TYR A 189 15.73 -5.72 1.33
C TYR A 189 16.11 -6.60 0.14
N ILE A 190 15.12 -7.10 -0.59
CA ILE A 190 15.32 -7.91 -1.80
C ILE A 190 16.02 -7.10 -2.90
N THR A 191 15.62 -5.85 -3.13
CA THR A 191 16.28 -5.02 -4.17
C THR A 191 17.73 -4.71 -3.84
N GLU A 192 18.09 -4.58 -2.56
CA GLU A 192 19.50 -4.44 -2.18
C GLU A 192 20.30 -5.72 -2.44
N ILE A 193 19.73 -6.88 -2.17
CA ILE A 193 20.33 -8.19 -2.52
C ILE A 193 20.50 -8.30 -4.04
N ILE A 194 19.47 -7.98 -4.83
CA ILE A 194 19.54 -7.99 -6.30
C ILE A 194 20.71 -7.12 -6.80
N LYS A 195 20.88 -5.91 -6.26
CA LYS A 195 22.00 -5.04 -6.64
C LYS A 195 23.37 -5.67 -6.35
N ARG A 196 23.53 -6.35 -5.20
CA ARG A 196 24.78 -7.04 -4.85
C ARG A 196 25.08 -8.20 -5.81
N LEU A 197 24.09 -9.05 -6.03
CA LEU A 197 24.18 -10.16 -6.99
C LEU A 197 24.51 -9.66 -8.40
N TYR A 198 23.78 -8.66 -8.88
CA TYR A 198 23.97 -8.10 -10.22
C TYR A 198 25.38 -7.52 -10.45
N ARG A 199 26.01 -6.97 -9.41
CA ARG A 199 27.32 -6.35 -9.46
C ARG A 199 28.47 -7.29 -9.12
N SER A 200 28.17 -8.45 -8.57
CA SER A 200 29.23 -9.41 -8.18
C SER A 200 30.01 -9.90 -9.38
N GLU A 201 31.30 -10.15 -9.17
CA GLU A 201 32.18 -10.64 -10.24
C GLU A 201 31.83 -12.09 -10.62
N GLY A 202 31.38 -12.90 -9.66
CA GLY A 202 30.99 -14.28 -9.93
C GLY A 202 29.74 -14.36 -10.81
N THR A 203 28.70 -13.58 -10.49
CA THR A 203 27.46 -13.56 -11.29
C THR A 203 27.69 -12.95 -12.68
N LYS A 204 28.54 -11.89 -12.80
CA LYS A 204 28.93 -11.33 -14.10
C LYS A 204 29.70 -12.32 -14.96
N ALA A 205 30.57 -13.13 -14.34
CA ALA A 205 31.33 -14.13 -15.07
C ALA A 205 30.44 -15.27 -15.57
N ALA A 206 29.44 -15.68 -14.79
CA ALA A 206 28.49 -16.72 -15.17
C ALA A 206 27.47 -16.22 -16.22
N PHE A 207 27.01 -14.98 -16.08
CA PHE A 207 26.04 -14.33 -16.95
C PHE A 207 26.55 -12.96 -17.42
N PRO A 208 27.37 -12.92 -18.49
CA PRO A 208 27.95 -11.66 -19.00
C PRO A 208 26.93 -10.69 -19.57
N ASP A 209 25.81 -11.19 -20.14
CA ASP A 209 24.72 -10.36 -20.63
C ASP A 209 23.91 -9.81 -19.44
N ASP A 210 23.65 -8.50 -19.47
CA ASP A 210 22.98 -7.79 -18.39
C ASP A 210 21.54 -8.27 -18.18
N ARG A 211 20.83 -8.60 -19.25
CA ARG A 211 19.46 -9.09 -19.22
C ARG A 211 19.40 -10.51 -18.68
N GLU A 212 20.19 -11.42 -19.25
CA GLU A 212 20.27 -12.82 -18.80
C GLU A 212 20.66 -12.89 -17.31
N ARG A 213 21.58 -12.03 -16.88
CA ARG A 213 21.99 -11.94 -15.47
C ARG A 213 20.86 -11.52 -14.56
N LEU A 214 20.09 -10.49 -14.94
CA LEU A 214 18.96 -10.02 -14.14
C LEU A 214 17.84 -11.07 -14.10
N ASP A 215 17.51 -11.68 -15.23
CA ASP A 215 16.51 -12.72 -15.34
C ASP A 215 16.90 -13.92 -14.45
N HIS A 216 18.17 -14.37 -14.50
CA HIS A 216 18.66 -15.44 -13.61
C HIS A 216 18.51 -15.09 -12.12
N ILE A 217 18.85 -13.87 -11.71
CA ILE A 217 18.71 -13.42 -10.32
C ILE A 217 17.25 -13.48 -9.89
N LEU A 218 16.35 -12.95 -10.71
CA LEU A 218 14.92 -12.87 -10.39
C LEU A 218 14.21 -14.22 -10.38
N GLU A 219 14.62 -15.14 -11.27
CA GLU A 219 13.99 -16.46 -11.40
C GLU A 219 14.57 -17.51 -10.46
N HIS A 220 15.86 -17.39 -10.08
CA HIS A 220 16.56 -18.48 -9.38
C HIS A 220 17.18 -18.09 -8.04
N GLN A 221 17.47 -16.81 -7.79
CA GLN A 221 18.25 -16.44 -6.60
C GLN A 221 17.45 -15.69 -5.53
N VAL A 222 16.37 -14.98 -5.85
CA VAL A 222 15.61 -14.18 -4.88
C VAL A 222 14.18 -14.68 -4.73
N PHE A 223 13.74 -14.77 -3.47
CA PHE A 223 12.42 -15.28 -3.08
C PHE A 223 11.80 -14.38 -2.04
N GLY A 224 10.48 -14.31 -1.97
CA GLY A 224 9.83 -13.50 -0.96
C GLY A 224 8.38 -13.86 -0.70
N ILE A 225 7.93 -13.57 0.53
CA ILE A 225 6.54 -13.74 0.95
C ILE A 225 6.02 -12.40 1.49
N ALA A 226 4.88 -11.93 0.97
CA ALA A 226 4.22 -10.71 1.41
C ALA A 226 2.91 -11.02 2.15
N PRO A 227 2.63 -10.34 3.29
CA PRO A 227 1.53 -10.74 4.18
C PRO A 227 0.13 -10.33 3.70
N THR A 228 0.02 -9.35 2.81
CA THR A 228 -1.27 -8.82 2.31
C THR A 228 -1.19 -8.50 0.83
N LYS A 229 -2.34 -8.48 0.15
CA LYS A 229 -2.41 -8.16 -1.28
C LYS A 229 -1.75 -6.82 -1.63
N ILE A 230 -2.06 -5.75 -0.88
CA ILE A 230 -1.48 -4.43 -1.16
C ILE A 230 0.04 -4.44 -1.01
N ILE A 231 0.57 -5.11 0.01
CA ILE A 231 2.02 -5.22 0.25
C ILE A 231 2.67 -6.10 -0.83
N TYR A 232 2.02 -7.18 -1.23
CA TYR A 232 2.48 -8.04 -2.33
C TYR A 232 2.63 -7.22 -3.63
N GLU A 233 1.63 -6.46 -4.02
CA GLU A 233 1.65 -5.64 -5.23
C GLU A 233 2.71 -4.52 -5.14
N ILE A 234 2.80 -3.83 -4.00
CA ILE A 234 3.83 -2.80 -3.78
C ILE A 234 5.24 -3.40 -3.93
N ALA A 235 5.51 -4.52 -3.24
CA ALA A 235 6.83 -5.12 -3.24
C ALA A 235 7.20 -5.68 -4.61
N THR A 236 6.31 -6.42 -5.26
CA THR A 236 6.56 -7.03 -6.57
C THR A 236 6.73 -5.98 -7.66
N HIS A 237 5.88 -4.95 -7.71
CA HIS A 237 6.06 -3.85 -8.67
C HIS A 237 7.37 -3.07 -8.43
N PHE A 238 7.77 -2.88 -7.18
CA PHE A 238 9.03 -2.22 -6.87
C PHE A 238 10.25 -3.07 -7.27
N ILE A 239 10.23 -4.38 -7.00
CA ILE A 239 11.31 -5.31 -7.33
C ILE A 239 11.44 -5.52 -8.84
N LEU A 240 10.30 -5.74 -9.53
CA LEU A 240 10.27 -6.05 -10.96
C LEU A 240 10.28 -4.80 -11.85
N GLY A 241 10.10 -3.62 -11.26
CA GLY A 241 9.91 -2.35 -11.97
C GLY A 241 8.45 -2.05 -12.28
N PHE A 242 8.15 -0.76 -12.45
CA PHE A 242 6.78 -0.29 -12.77
C PHE A 242 6.49 -0.29 -14.27
N HIS A 243 7.47 -0.56 -15.10
CA HIS A 243 7.33 -0.68 -16.54
C HIS A 243 7.52 -2.13 -16.94
N ASP A 244 6.68 -2.59 -17.84
CA ASP A 244 6.59 -3.98 -18.34
C ASP A 244 7.90 -4.55 -18.93
N GLU A 245 8.99 -3.78 -18.97
CA GLU A 245 10.22 -4.16 -19.65
C GLU A 245 11.15 -5.03 -18.81
N VAL A 246 11.09 -4.99 -17.49
CA VAL A 246 12.05 -5.67 -16.61
C VAL A 246 11.55 -7.05 -16.17
N GLY A 247 10.26 -7.23 -15.98
CA GLY A 247 9.66 -8.46 -15.43
C GLY A 247 8.79 -9.25 -16.39
N GLN A 248 8.67 -8.86 -17.67
CA GLN A 248 7.85 -9.59 -18.62
C GLN A 248 8.42 -10.99 -18.91
N GLY A 249 7.73 -11.99 -18.36
CA GLY A 249 8.03 -13.39 -18.59
C GLY A 249 8.85 -14.07 -17.49
N CYS A 250 9.28 -13.37 -16.46
CA CYS A 250 9.87 -14.00 -15.28
C CYS A 250 8.76 -14.64 -14.43
N ASP A 251 8.85 -15.94 -14.19
CA ASP A 251 8.09 -16.58 -13.13
C ASP A 251 8.57 -16.02 -11.80
N SER A 252 7.77 -15.12 -11.21
CA SER A 252 8.17 -14.48 -9.97
C SER A 252 8.23 -15.47 -8.82
N ASN A 253 9.29 -15.39 -8.01
CA ASN A 253 9.46 -16.17 -6.79
C ASN A 253 8.84 -15.46 -5.58
N PHE A 254 7.75 -14.72 -5.79
CA PHE A 254 7.08 -13.96 -4.74
C PHE A 254 5.69 -14.51 -4.50
N GLU A 255 5.38 -14.74 -3.21
CA GLU A 255 4.14 -15.39 -2.77
C GLU A 255 3.35 -14.47 -1.84
N LEU A 256 2.03 -14.57 -1.92
CA LEU A 256 1.09 -13.90 -1.03
C LEU A 256 0.70 -14.86 0.10
N ALA A 257 1.26 -14.69 1.29
CA ALA A 257 0.89 -15.41 2.50
C ALA A 257 1.32 -14.67 3.76
N ASP A 258 0.62 -14.87 4.86
CA ASP A 258 1.07 -14.37 6.17
C ASP A 258 2.03 -15.38 6.83
N ALA A 259 3.33 -15.19 6.58
CA ALA A 259 4.38 -16.05 7.12
C ALA A 259 4.43 -16.01 8.66
N ALA A 260 3.99 -14.92 9.30
CA ALA A 260 3.93 -14.85 10.76
C ALA A 260 2.81 -15.73 11.32
N GLU A 261 1.68 -15.80 10.63
CA GLU A 261 0.58 -16.71 10.98
C GLU A 261 0.97 -18.17 10.75
N LEU A 262 1.53 -18.48 9.57
CA LEU A 262 2.04 -19.81 9.25
C LEU A 262 3.10 -20.30 10.26
N ALA A 263 3.97 -19.40 10.74
CA ALA A 263 4.96 -19.73 11.77
C ALA A 263 4.31 -20.04 13.12
N LYS A 264 3.28 -19.30 13.52
CA LYS A 264 2.51 -19.59 14.76
C LYS A 264 1.81 -20.94 14.70
N GLU A 265 1.30 -21.30 13.53
CA GLU A 265 0.65 -22.60 13.29
C GLU A 265 1.65 -23.76 13.11
N GLY A 266 2.95 -23.45 13.00
CA GLY A 266 4.00 -24.45 12.74
C GLY A 266 3.98 -25.02 11.32
N THR A 267 3.39 -24.29 10.37
CA THR A 267 3.21 -24.75 8.98
C THR A 267 4.09 -24.00 7.97
N LEU A 268 4.88 -23.01 8.43
CA LEU A 268 5.70 -22.16 7.56
C LEU A 268 6.73 -22.96 6.74
N GLU A 269 7.44 -23.91 7.37
CA GLU A 269 8.46 -24.72 6.70
C GLU A 269 7.84 -25.56 5.56
N ALA A 270 6.73 -26.21 5.83
CA ALA A 270 5.99 -26.99 4.81
C ALA A 270 5.44 -26.10 3.69
N TYR A 271 5.03 -24.86 4.01
CA TYR A 271 4.61 -23.90 3.00
C TYR A 271 5.77 -23.50 2.09
N VAL A 272 6.90 -23.11 2.67
CA VAL A 272 8.12 -22.69 1.93
C VAL A 272 8.61 -23.83 1.03
N GLU A 273 8.68 -25.06 1.55
CA GLU A 273 9.07 -26.23 0.76
C GLU A 273 8.11 -26.47 -0.42
N ARG A 274 6.82 -26.31 -0.21
CA ARG A 274 5.83 -26.49 -1.26
C ARG A 274 5.92 -25.45 -2.38
N VAL A 275 6.13 -24.17 -2.04
CA VAL A 275 6.07 -23.06 -3.03
C VAL A 275 7.42 -22.76 -3.66
N PHE A 276 8.51 -22.93 -2.92
CA PHE A 276 9.88 -22.63 -3.40
C PHE A 276 10.72 -23.88 -3.67
N GLY A 277 10.43 -25.01 -3.00
CA GLY A 277 11.18 -26.26 -3.13
C GLY A 277 11.35 -26.73 -4.58
N PRO A 278 10.31 -26.74 -5.44
CA PRO A 278 10.45 -27.11 -6.84
C PRO A 278 11.42 -26.22 -7.62
N LYS A 279 11.50 -24.93 -7.30
CA LYS A 279 12.37 -23.95 -7.94
C LYS A 279 13.81 -24.01 -7.42
N LEU A 280 14.01 -24.42 -6.16
CA LEU A 280 15.34 -24.58 -5.55
C LEU A 280 16.06 -25.85 -6.01
N GLY A 281 15.36 -26.83 -6.58
CA GLY A 281 15.94 -28.08 -7.10
C GLY A 281 16.34 -28.06 -8.57
N GLU A 282 16.05 -26.96 -9.28
CA GLU A 282 16.35 -26.78 -10.73
C GLU A 282 17.58 -25.90 -10.98
N ALA A 283 18.26 -25.41 -9.95
CA ALA A 283 19.41 -24.53 -9.99
C ALA A 283 20.75 -25.28 -10.04
#